data_117e60210e4e4d3ebeaeef80d72e186f
#
_entry.id   117e60210e4e4d3ebeaeef80d72e186f
#
_cell.length_a   1.000
_cell.length_b   1.000
_cell.length_c   1.000
_cell.angle_alpha   90.00
_cell.angle_beta   90.00
_cell.angle_gamma   90.00
#
_symmetry.space_group_name_H-M   'P 1'
#
loop_
_entity.id
_entity.type
_entity.pdbx_description
1 polymer ?
#
loop_
_entity_poly.entity_id
_entity_poly.type
_entity_poly.pdbx_seq_one_letter_code
_entity_poly.pdbx_strand_id
1 'polypeptide(L)'
;YGMQNISRDKRVQAIIIGYMFAAFIEGAAGFGTPAALAAPLLLALGFPAMAAAIICLVFNSFPVSFGAVGTPIVMGLSPLKPILDAGVADGGMTYAAFCKIVGEYCTMMHIPMAFILPVFMLGFMTRFYGPNRTWSEGFSAWKYCIFAGVCFSVPYFIVAWTLGPELGALHHRVAG
;
A
#
# COMPACT_ATOMS: atom_id res chain seq x y z
N TYR A 1 4.07 20.81 13.13
CA TYR A 1 3.95 20.75 14.60
C TYR A 1 3.21 19.52 15.12
N GLY A 2 2.19 18.97 14.42
CA GLY A 2 1.39 17.83 14.94
C GLY A 2 2.17 16.51 15.06
N MET A 3 2.94 16.14 14.04
CA MET A 3 3.62 14.83 14.00
C MET A 3 4.84 14.73 14.94
N GLN A 4 5.52 15.85 15.23
CA GLN A 4 6.61 15.88 16.21
C GLN A 4 6.12 15.65 17.64
N ASN A 5 4.84 15.91 17.90
CA ASN A 5 4.21 15.66 19.20
C ASN A 5 3.82 14.19 19.41
N ILE A 6 3.69 13.39 18.32
CA ILE A 6 3.35 11.99 18.40
C ILE A 6 4.57 11.15 18.79
N SER A 7 5.69 11.36 18.11
CA SER A 7 6.95 10.70 18.44
C SER A 7 8.16 11.49 17.94
N ARG A 8 9.23 11.47 18.74
CA ARG A 8 10.55 12.00 18.36
C ARG A 8 11.42 10.94 17.68
N ASP A 9 11.03 9.68 17.75
CA ASP A 9 11.77 8.57 17.14
C ASP A 9 11.56 8.59 15.62
N LYS A 10 12.66 8.74 14.88
CA LYS A 10 12.67 8.76 13.41
C LYS A 10 12.09 7.47 12.80
N ARG A 11 12.27 6.33 13.46
CA ARG A 11 11.75 5.03 13.01
C ARG A 11 10.23 5.02 13.05
N VAL A 12 9.66 5.53 14.13
CA VAL A 12 8.20 5.67 14.30
C VAL A 12 7.63 6.65 13.28
N GLN A 13 8.28 7.80 13.08
CA GLN A 13 7.87 8.77 12.08
C GLN A 13 7.90 8.20 10.65
N ALA A 14 8.93 7.40 10.32
CA ALA A 14 9.05 6.75 9.01
C ALA A 14 7.89 5.76 8.76
N ILE A 15 7.49 4.99 9.77
CA ILE A 15 6.36 4.05 9.65
C ILE A 15 5.02 4.80 9.57
N ILE A 16 4.78 5.79 10.41
CA ILE A 16 3.50 6.51 10.37
C ILE A 16 3.32 7.25 9.04
N ILE A 17 4.33 7.98 8.59
CA ILE A 17 4.21 8.82 7.39
C ILE A 17 4.58 8.06 6.12
N GLY A 18 5.74 7.41 6.12
CA GLY A 18 6.25 6.74 4.92
C GLY A 18 5.48 5.47 4.58
N TYR A 19 4.96 4.76 5.58
CA TYR A 19 4.23 3.51 5.38
C TYR A 19 2.71 3.68 5.50
N MET A 20 2.17 3.98 6.70
CA MET A 20 0.72 3.95 6.93
C MET A 20 -0.02 5.09 6.21
N PHE A 21 0.46 6.33 6.34
CA PHE A 21 -0.14 7.47 5.66
C PHE A 21 0.02 7.35 4.14
N ALA A 22 1.19 6.95 3.64
CA ALA A 22 1.42 6.74 2.23
C ALA A 22 0.51 5.65 1.66
N ALA A 23 0.36 4.50 2.35
CA ALA A 23 -0.55 3.44 1.93
C ALA A 23 -2.03 3.87 1.91
N PHE A 24 -2.45 4.69 2.88
CA PHE A 24 -3.79 5.28 2.89
C PHE A 24 -4.03 6.20 1.68
N ILE A 25 -3.08 7.07 1.38
CA ILE A 25 -3.17 7.97 0.21
C ILE A 25 -3.14 7.17 -1.09
N GLU A 26 -2.32 6.11 -1.19
CA GLU A 26 -2.31 5.24 -2.38
C GLU A 26 -3.66 4.58 -2.59
N GLY A 27 -4.29 4.05 -1.54
CA GLY A 27 -5.62 3.47 -1.63
C GLY A 27 -6.68 4.47 -2.13
N ALA A 28 -6.59 5.72 -1.68
CA ALA A 28 -7.56 6.77 -2.04
C ALA A 28 -7.32 7.40 -3.41
N ALA A 29 -6.07 7.76 -3.72
CA ALA A 29 -5.71 8.55 -4.90
C ALA A 29 -4.89 7.79 -5.95
N GLY A 30 -4.07 6.82 -5.53
CA GLY A 30 -3.22 6.03 -6.41
C GLY A 30 -2.15 6.83 -7.16
N PHE A 31 -1.62 6.22 -8.22
CA PHE A 31 -0.75 6.86 -9.24
C PHE A 31 0.51 7.57 -8.69
N GLY A 32 1.07 7.08 -7.57
CA GLY A 32 2.29 7.67 -7.00
C GLY A 32 2.08 8.95 -6.18
N THR A 33 0.83 9.36 -5.97
CA THR A 33 0.46 10.50 -5.10
C THR A 33 1.07 10.40 -3.69
N PRO A 34 1.17 9.20 -3.05
CA PRO A 34 1.80 9.08 -1.75
C PRO A 34 3.24 9.57 -1.69
N ALA A 35 4.05 9.24 -2.70
CA ALA A 35 5.44 9.69 -2.74
C ALA A 35 5.55 11.21 -2.83
N ALA A 36 4.65 11.84 -3.59
CA ALA A 36 4.60 13.30 -3.73
C ALA A 36 4.17 14.02 -2.43
N LEU A 37 3.34 13.39 -1.61
CA LEU A 37 2.83 13.99 -0.37
C LEU A 37 3.66 13.61 0.87
N ALA A 38 4.02 12.33 1.01
CA ALA A 38 4.71 11.83 2.20
C ALA A 38 6.19 12.21 2.24
N ALA A 39 6.88 12.27 1.09
CA ALA A 39 8.29 12.63 1.07
C ALA A 39 8.55 14.08 1.56
N PRO A 40 7.81 15.11 1.15
CA PRO A 40 7.94 16.45 1.74
C PRO A 40 7.65 16.48 3.24
N LEU A 41 6.72 15.67 3.75
CA LEU A 41 6.45 15.60 5.18
C LEU A 41 7.65 15.00 5.95
N LEU A 42 8.28 13.96 5.42
CA LEU A 42 9.49 13.40 6.01
C LEU A 42 10.66 14.39 5.96
N LEU A 43 10.80 15.15 4.87
CA LEU A 43 11.79 16.23 4.77
C LEU A 43 11.57 17.30 5.85
N ALA A 44 10.32 17.73 6.05
CA ALA A 44 9.97 18.71 7.08
C ALA A 44 10.26 18.22 8.51
N LEU A 45 10.30 16.88 8.72
CA LEU A 45 10.71 16.26 9.96
C LEU A 45 12.23 16.06 10.07
N GLY A 46 13.00 16.52 9.09
CA GLY A 46 14.46 16.46 9.07
C GLY A 46 15.03 15.11 8.65
N PHE A 47 14.34 14.38 7.77
CA PHE A 47 14.94 13.24 7.08
C PHE A 47 15.80 13.72 5.91
N PRO A 48 16.93 13.05 5.60
CA PRO A 48 17.67 13.32 4.37
C PRO A 48 16.79 13.11 3.14
N ALA A 49 16.90 13.96 2.12
CA ALA A 49 16.05 13.92 0.94
C ALA A 49 16.02 12.55 0.26
N MET A 50 17.19 11.93 0.09
CA MET A 50 17.30 10.59 -0.50
C MET A 50 16.60 9.52 0.36
N ALA A 51 16.74 9.58 1.68
CA ALA A 51 16.05 8.66 2.59
C ALA A 51 14.54 8.80 2.50
N ALA A 52 14.02 10.04 2.52
CA ALA A 52 12.59 10.32 2.39
C ALA A 52 12.03 9.80 1.06
N ALA A 53 12.75 10.02 -0.04
CA ALA A 53 12.35 9.53 -1.37
C ALA A 53 12.32 8.00 -1.42
N ILE A 54 13.39 7.33 -0.97
CA ILE A 54 13.49 5.86 -0.98
C ILE A 54 12.36 5.24 -0.13
N ILE A 55 12.13 5.75 1.08
CA ILE A 55 11.08 5.25 1.97
C ILE A 55 9.72 5.33 1.28
N CYS A 56 9.38 6.50 0.74
CA CYS A 56 8.07 6.72 0.13
C CYS A 56 7.88 5.90 -1.14
N LEU A 57 8.90 5.76 -1.99
CA LEU A 57 8.83 4.96 -3.22
C LEU A 57 8.69 3.46 -2.92
N VAL A 58 9.48 2.94 -1.97
CA VAL A 58 9.42 1.52 -1.61
C VAL A 58 8.08 1.18 -0.97
N PHE A 59 7.62 1.99 -0.02
CA PHE A 59 6.32 1.73 0.60
C PHE A 59 5.13 1.97 -0.33
N ASN A 60 5.28 2.78 -1.36
CA ASN A 60 4.25 2.97 -2.38
C ASN A 60 4.10 1.73 -3.28
N SER A 61 5.14 0.92 -3.45
CA SER A 61 5.15 -0.14 -4.46
C SER A 61 4.21 -1.31 -4.17
N PHE A 62 3.96 -1.66 -2.89
CA PHE A 62 3.16 -2.85 -2.58
C PHE A 62 1.64 -2.64 -2.59
N PRO A 63 1.04 -1.48 -2.21
CA PRO A 63 -0.41 -1.30 -2.26
C PRO A 63 -0.94 -0.89 -3.65
N VAL A 64 -0.07 -0.74 -4.65
CA VAL A 64 -0.38 -0.20 -6.00
C VAL A 64 -1.54 -0.91 -6.69
N SER A 65 -1.69 -2.23 -6.53
CA SER A 65 -2.78 -2.99 -7.19
C SER A 65 -4.17 -2.51 -6.79
N PHE A 66 -4.31 -1.95 -5.59
CA PHE A 66 -5.55 -1.37 -5.08
C PHE A 66 -5.52 0.17 -5.01
N GLY A 67 -4.50 0.80 -5.59
CA GLY A 67 -4.43 2.24 -5.72
C GLY A 67 -5.65 2.80 -6.45
N ALA A 68 -6.03 4.04 -6.15
CA ALA A 68 -7.22 4.67 -6.71
C ALA A 68 -8.45 3.72 -6.70
N VAL A 69 -8.71 3.11 -5.54
CA VAL A 69 -9.86 2.22 -5.31
C VAL A 69 -9.90 1.01 -6.28
N GLY A 70 -8.73 0.39 -6.53
CA GLY A 70 -8.62 -0.82 -7.36
C GLY A 70 -8.61 -0.58 -8.87
N THR A 71 -8.51 0.66 -9.29
CA THR A 71 -8.41 1.03 -10.72
C THR A 71 -7.34 0.24 -11.49
N PRO A 72 -6.13 -0.01 -10.98
CA PRO A 72 -5.11 -0.78 -11.69
C PRO A 72 -5.56 -2.18 -12.07
N ILE A 73 -6.28 -2.89 -11.20
CA ILE A 73 -6.80 -4.23 -11.50
C ILE A 73 -7.89 -4.13 -12.58
N VAL A 74 -8.90 -3.29 -12.34
CA VAL A 74 -10.05 -3.18 -13.25
C VAL A 74 -9.64 -2.67 -14.62
N MET A 75 -8.86 -1.60 -14.70
CA MET A 75 -8.43 -1.02 -15.97
C MET A 75 -7.34 -1.86 -16.64
N GLY A 76 -6.40 -2.40 -15.88
CA GLY A 76 -5.32 -3.24 -16.40
C GLY A 76 -5.83 -4.54 -17.04
N LEU A 77 -6.91 -5.10 -16.53
CA LEU A 77 -7.52 -6.31 -17.07
C LEU A 77 -8.62 -6.03 -18.12
N SER A 78 -8.97 -4.76 -18.35
CA SER A 78 -10.04 -4.37 -19.31
C SER A 78 -9.91 -4.94 -20.72
N PRO A 79 -8.71 -5.18 -21.30
CA PRO A 79 -8.59 -5.82 -22.61
C PRO A 79 -9.13 -7.26 -22.65
N LEU A 80 -9.20 -7.94 -21.49
CA LEU A 80 -9.75 -9.29 -21.40
C LEU A 80 -11.28 -9.33 -21.30
N LYS A 81 -11.91 -8.19 -21.05
CA LYS A 81 -13.36 -8.10 -20.86
C LYS A 81 -14.17 -8.70 -22.02
N PRO A 82 -13.91 -8.37 -23.32
CA PRO A 82 -14.67 -8.93 -24.43
C PRO A 82 -14.57 -10.45 -24.53
N ILE A 83 -13.39 -11.00 -24.20
CA ILE A 83 -13.13 -12.45 -24.27
C ILE A 83 -13.87 -13.18 -23.14
N LEU A 84 -13.82 -12.65 -21.93
CA LEU A 84 -14.48 -13.23 -20.77
C LEU A 84 -16.00 -13.15 -20.89
N ASP A 85 -16.53 -12.01 -21.27
CA ASP A 85 -17.98 -11.79 -21.43
C ASP A 85 -18.55 -12.67 -22.56
N ALA A 86 -17.81 -12.92 -23.65
CA ALA A 86 -18.20 -13.86 -24.69
C ALA A 86 -18.23 -15.31 -24.19
N GLY A 87 -17.32 -15.70 -23.30
CA GLY A 87 -17.25 -17.05 -22.74
C GLY A 87 -18.34 -17.35 -21.70
N VAL A 88 -19.06 -16.37 -21.19
CA VAL A 88 -20.13 -16.56 -20.18
C VAL A 88 -21.24 -17.45 -20.73
N ALA A 89 -21.60 -17.36 -22.01
CA ALA A 89 -22.61 -18.20 -22.64
C ALA A 89 -22.26 -19.70 -22.60
N ASP A 90 -20.98 -20.03 -22.60
CA ASP A 90 -20.45 -21.40 -22.54
C ASP A 90 -20.10 -21.85 -21.10
N GLY A 91 -20.62 -21.15 -20.08
CA GLY A 91 -20.37 -21.46 -18.67
C GLY A 91 -19.06 -20.88 -18.12
N GLY A 92 -18.45 -19.93 -18.83
CA GLY A 92 -17.25 -19.22 -18.39
C GLY A 92 -17.51 -18.18 -17.30
N MET A 93 -16.43 -17.60 -16.83
CA MET A 93 -16.42 -16.62 -15.75
C MET A 93 -16.69 -15.22 -16.29
N THR A 94 -17.49 -14.42 -15.55
CA THR A 94 -17.68 -12.99 -15.85
C THR A 94 -16.40 -12.21 -15.60
N TYR A 95 -16.23 -11.10 -16.32
CA TYR A 95 -15.11 -10.17 -16.11
C TYR A 95 -14.99 -9.70 -14.64
N ALA A 96 -16.12 -9.40 -14.01
CA ALA A 96 -16.17 -8.98 -12.62
C ALA A 96 -15.64 -10.08 -11.66
N ALA A 97 -16.09 -11.33 -11.85
CA ALA A 97 -15.62 -12.45 -11.05
C ALA A 97 -14.10 -12.69 -11.24
N PHE A 98 -13.60 -12.54 -12.46
CA PHE A 98 -12.17 -12.64 -12.74
C PHE A 98 -11.36 -11.56 -12.03
N CYS A 99 -11.77 -10.28 -12.12
CA CYS A 99 -11.11 -9.18 -11.41
C CYS A 99 -11.11 -9.40 -9.89
N LYS A 100 -12.20 -9.94 -9.32
CA LYS A 100 -12.28 -10.28 -7.90
C LYS A 100 -11.24 -11.33 -7.52
N ILE A 101 -11.14 -12.42 -8.26
CA ILE A 101 -10.16 -13.48 -8.00
C ILE A 101 -8.73 -12.91 -8.08
N VAL A 102 -8.42 -12.13 -9.11
CA VAL A 102 -7.10 -11.48 -9.24
C VAL A 102 -6.82 -10.57 -8.04
N GLY A 103 -7.81 -9.78 -7.59
CA GLY A 103 -7.70 -8.94 -6.41
C GLY A 103 -7.41 -9.72 -5.12
N GLU A 104 -8.08 -10.85 -4.92
CA GLU A 104 -7.85 -11.74 -3.78
C GLU A 104 -6.41 -12.30 -3.78
N TYR A 105 -5.92 -12.78 -4.92
CA TYR A 105 -4.53 -13.25 -5.05
C TYR A 105 -3.51 -12.13 -4.83
N CYS A 106 -3.74 -10.94 -5.39
CA CYS A 106 -2.89 -9.78 -5.14
C CYS A 106 -2.84 -9.46 -3.64
N THR A 107 -3.98 -9.48 -2.95
CA THR A 107 -4.04 -9.25 -1.50
C THR A 107 -3.22 -10.28 -0.73
N MET A 108 -3.34 -11.57 -1.07
CA MET A 108 -2.56 -12.64 -0.44
C MET A 108 -1.06 -12.45 -0.61
N MET A 109 -0.61 -11.92 -1.75
CA MET A 109 0.80 -11.61 -1.99
C MET A 109 1.26 -10.36 -1.25
N HIS A 110 0.39 -9.38 -1.07
CA HIS A 110 0.73 -8.12 -0.40
C HIS A 110 0.81 -8.25 1.13
N ILE A 111 0.02 -9.15 1.75
CA ILE A 111 0.02 -9.33 3.21
C ILE A 111 1.43 -9.66 3.76
N PRO A 112 2.18 -10.65 3.25
CA PRO A 112 3.55 -10.88 3.71
C PRO A 112 4.45 -9.66 3.55
N MET A 113 4.31 -8.91 2.44
CA MET A 113 5.10 -7.70 2.19
C MET A 113 4.78 -6.59 3.18
N ALA A 114 3.54 -6.48 3.65
CA ALA A 114 3.12 -5.52 4.67
C ALA A 114 3.88 -5.70 6.00
N PHE A 115 4.41 -6.88 6.28
CA PHE A 115 5.23 -7.17 7.46
C PHE A 115 6.73 -7.09 7.19
N ILE A 116 7.18 -7.65 6.08
CA ILE A 116 8.61 -7.74 5.74
C ILE A 116 9.18 -6.36 5.38
N LEU A 117 8.50 -5.61 4.53
CA LEU A 117 9.00 -4.32 4.03
C LEU A 117 9.26 -3.29 5.13
N PRO A 118 8.35 -3.05 6.11
CA PRO A 118 8.60 -2.08 7.17
C PRO A 118 9.83 -2.43 8.01
N VAL A 119 10.01 -3.70 8.35
CA VAL A 119 11.17 -4.16 9.13
C VAL A 119 12.46 -3.96 8.34
N PHE A 120 12.47 -4.39 7.07
CA PHE A 120 13.64 -4.23 6.19
C PHE A 120 13.98 -2.75 5.98
N MET A 121 12.97 -1.91 5.71
CA MET A 121 13.17 -0.48 5.45
C MET A 121 13.69 0.27 6.67
N LEU A 122 13.24 -0.07 7.88
CA LEU A 122 13.82 0.52 9.08
C LEU A 122 15.28 0.10 9.29
N GLY A 123 15.61 -1.18 9.04
CA GLY A 123 16.99 -1.65 9.05
C GLY A 123 17.85 -0.91 8.02
N PHE A 124 17.34 -0.79 6.80
CA PHE A 124 18.02 -0.04 5.73
C PHE A 124 18.23 1.43 6.12
N MET A 125 17.19 2.09 6.61
CA MET A 125 17.27 3.48 7.05
C MET A 125 18.34 3.70 8.13
N THR A 126 18.31 2.87 9.18
CA THR A 126 19.26 3.02 10.28
C THR A 126 20.68 2.67 9.85
N ARG A 127 20.85 1.74 8.91
CA ARG A 127 22.17 1.36 8.38
C ARG A 127 22.81 2.44 7.52
N PHE A 128 22.05 3.08 6.64
CA PHE A 128 22.60 4.02 5.66
C PHE A 128 22.45 5.48 6.08
N TYR A 129 21.41 5.82 6.84
CA TYR A 129 21.08 7.20 7.20
C TYR A 129 21.00 7.44 8.72
N GLY A 130 21.11 6.38 9.53
CA GLY A 130 21.14 6.49 10.99
C GLY A 130 22.49 6.95 11.53
N PRO A 131 22.53 7.50 12.75
CA PRO A 131 23.76 7.97 13.38
C PRO A 131 24.75 6.83 13.66
N ASN A 132 24.26 5.66 14.08
CA ASN A 132 25.08 4.51 14.45
C ASN A 132 25.39 3.57 13.27
N ARG A 133 24.75 3.77 12.12
CA ARG A 133 24.90 2.97 10.90
C ARG A 133 24.80 1.46 11.12
N THR A 134 23.86 1.01 11.94
CA THR A 134 23.65 -0.41 12.28
C THR A 134 22.28 -0.91 11.83
N TRP A 135 22.20 -2.17 11.40
CA TRP A 135 20.93 -2.82 11.07
C TRP A 135 20.10 -3.14 12.31
N SER A 136 20.79 -3.50 13.40
CA SER A 136 20.14 -3.91 14.66
C SER A 136 19.25 -2.82 15.26
N GLU A 137 19.63 -1.56 15.08
CA GLU A 137 18.86 -0.41 15.55
C GLU A 137 17.49 -0.32 14.86
N GLY A 138 17.44 -0.54 13.56
CA GLY A 138 16.18 -0.59 12.81
C GLY A 138 15.34 -1.81 13.18
N PHE A 139 15.97 -2.97 13.22
CA PHE A 139 15.30 -4.23 13.58
C PHE A 139 14.76 -4.24 15.02
N SER A 140 15.32 -3.47 15.94
CA SER A 140 14.79 -3.36 17.30
C SER A 140 13.35 -2.85 17.37
N ALA A 141 12.88 -2.14 16.34
CA ALA A 141 11.51 -1.63 16.23
C ALA A 141 10.53 -2.63 15.55
N TRP A 142 10.91 -3.91 15.38
CA TRP A 142 10.12 -4.92 14.68
C TRP A 142 8.68 -5.08 15.20
N LYS A 143 8.48 -4.98 16.53
CA LYS A 143 7.16 -5.06 17.15
C LYS A 143 6.22 -3.99 16.65
N TYR A 144 6.75 -2.77 16.46
CA TYR A 144 6.00 -1.66 15.93
C TYR A 144 5.68 -1.85 14.43
N CYS A 145 6.62 -2.41 13.66
CA CYS A 145 6.38 -2.76 12.25
C CYS A 145 5.30 -3.83 12.11
N ILE A 146 5.30 -4.85 12.98
CA ILE A 146 4.24 -5.87 12.99
C ILE A 146 2.90 -5.24 13.33
N PHE A 147 2.83 -4.41 14.35
CA PHE A 147 1.60 -3.69 14.69
C PHE A 147 1.06 -2.88 13.51
N ALA A 148 1.93 -2.09 12.85
CA ALA A 148 1.57 -1.33 11.66
C ALA A 148 1.11 -2.24 10.50
N GLY A 149 1.80 -3.38 10.29
CA GLY A 149 1.42 -4.40 9.31
C GLY A 149 0.03 -4.99 9.57
N VAL A 150 -0.29 -5.29 10.83
CA VAL A 150 -1.64 -5.77 11.21
C VAL A 150 -2.69 -4.70 10.95
N CYS A 151 -2.44 -3.45 11.40
CA CYS A 151 -3.36 -2.33 11.19
C CYS A 151 -3.64 -2.05 9.71
N PHE A 152 -2.67 -2.32 8.84
CA PHE A 152 -2.86 -2.22 7.39
C PHE A 152 -3.55 -3.46 6.82
N SER A 153 -3.05 -4.67 7.13
CA SER A 153 -3.46 -5.92 6.48
C SER A 153 -4.89 -6.33 6.81
N VAL A 154 -5.36 -6.07 8.05
CA VAL A 154 -6.72 -6.48 8.46
C VAL A 154 -7.80 -5.73 7.68
N PRO A 155 -7.84 -4.39 7.63
CA PRO A 155 -8.81 -3.68 6.81
C PRO A 155 -8.65 -3.99 5.31
N TYR A 156 -7.41 -4.09 4.84
CA TYR A 156 -7.10 -4.41 3.46
C TYR A 156 -7.67 -5.76 3.03
N PHE A 157 -7.48 -6.80 3.84
CA PHE A 157 -8.03 -8.13 3.61
C PHE A 157 -9.57 -8.13 3.64
N ILE A 158 -10.17 -7.48 4.65
CA ILE A 158 -11.64 -7.40 4.77
C ILE A 158 -12.23 -6.73 3.52
N VAL A 159 -11.69 -5.60 3.08
CA VAL A 159 -12.18 -4.88 1.90
C VAL A 159 -12.02 -5.71 0.64
N ALA A 160 -10.85 -6.34 0.43
CA ALA A 160 -10.60 -7.17 -0.74
C ALA A 160 -11.57 -8.36 -0.82
N TRP A 161 -11.86 -8.99 0.31
CA TRP A 161 -12.73 -10.18 0.37
C TRP A 161 -14.21 -9.85 0.27
N THR A 162 -14.67 -8.75 0.89
CA THR A 162 -16.09 -8.38 0.94
C THR A 162 -16.53 -7.58 -0.28
N LEU A 163 -15.76 -6.55 -0.64
CA LEU A 163 -16.13 -5.59 -1.69
C LEU A 163 -15.48 -5.92 -3.05
N GLY A 164 -14.36 -6.68 -3.04
CA GLY A 164 -13.58 -6.88 -4.25
C GLY A 164 -12.97 -5.57 -4.77
N PRO A 165 -12.33 -5.58 -5.95
CA PRO A 165 -11.78 -4.37 -6.58
C PRO A 165 -12.86 -3.44 -7.16
N GLU A 166 -14.13 -3.79 -7.03
CA GLU A 166 -15.26 -3.17 -7.76
C GLU A 166 -15.96 -2.01 -7.04
N LEU A 167 -15.31 -1.29 -6.13
CA LEU A 167 -15.92 -0.06 -5.59
C LEU A 167 -16.34 0.95 -6.70
N GLY A 168 -15.73 0.87 -7.89
CA GLY A 168 -16.12 1.64 -9.06
C GLY A 168 -17.39 1.13 -9.80
N ALA A 169 -17.73 -0.16 -9.67
CA ALA A 169 -18.88 -0.74 -10.36
C ALA A 169 -20.21 -0.51 -9.62
N LEU A 170 -20.16 -0.16 -8.32
CA LEU A 170 -21.35 0.23 -7.55
C LEU A 170 -22.01 1.51 -8.11
N HIS A 171 -21.24 2.40 -8.72
CA HIS A 171 -21.79 3.62 -9.34
C HIS A 171 -22.68 3.32 -10.56
N HIS A 172 -22.41 2.22 -11.29
CA HIS A 172 -23.23 1.83 -12.44
C HIS A 172 -24.52 1.08 -12.09
N ARG A 173 -24.63 0.49 -10.91
CA ARG A 173 -25.86 -0.20 -10.46
C ARG A 173 -26.89 0.73 -9.81
N VAL A 174 -26.48 1.94 -9.42
CA VAL A 174 -27.37 2.93 -8.79
C VAL A 174 -27.89 3.93 -9.82
N ALA A 175 -27.30 3.99 -11.01
CA ALA A 175 -27.65 4.92 -12.10
C ALA A 175 -28.45 4.26 -13.25
N GLY A 176 -28.81 3.00 -13.16
CA GLY A 176 -29.73 2.27 -14.05
C GLY A 176 -30.89 1.67 -13.29
#